data_4a27045a31e890b274332afa96f9e07d
#
_entry.id   4a27045a31e890b274332afa96f9e07d
#
_cell.length_a   1.000
_cell.length_b   1.000
_cell.length_c   1.000
_cell.angle_alpha   90.00
_cell.angle_beta   90.00
_cell.angle_gamma   90.00
#
_symmetry.space_group_name_H-M   'P 1'
#
loop_
_entity.id
_entity.type
_entity.pdbx_description
1 polymer ?
#
loop_
_entity_poly.entity_id
_entity_poly.type
_entity_poly.pdbx_seq_one_letter_code
_entity_poly.pdbx_strand_id
1 'polypeptide(L)'
;MRRIISRHGFAMGKSTIILRFCRPPDGRRPTKPKKKVRKTKVLVACEESQTVCKAFRERGHEAYSCDIQEPSGGHPEWHILGDALEAVRGGIVRTMDGQTHDVGKWDMLIAHPPCTYLSNAGANRLRIKGIIQKERMKKARRAKAFFLALWEADCPRVAIENPIPGKIHRLPRYTQIVQPYMFGDPWMKTTCLWLRGVPPLFATVLCVPEGKWVETTAHGATRPNKWKTKGKRDAKERSKTFPGAARAMAEQWGG
;
A
#
# COMPACT_ATOMS: atom_id res chain seq x y z
N MET A 1 -48.68 -1.95 62.89
CA MET A 1 -47.38 -2.66 62.75
C MET A 1 -46.52 -1.92 61.74
N ARG A 2 -45.49 -1.23 62.22
CA ARG A 2 -44.54 -0.44 61.39
C ARG A 2 -43.26 -1.28 61.21
N ARG A 3 -42.83 -1.53 59.98
CA ARG A 3 -41.52 -2.11 59.71
C ARG A 3 -40.56 -1.01 59.29
N ILE A 4 -39.48 -0.90 60.04
CA ILE A 4 -38.34 0.00 59.78
C ILE A 4 -37.41 -0.70 58.80
N ILE A 5 -37.08 -0.04 57.69
CA ILE A 5 -36.06 -0.53 56.75
C ILE A 5 -34.78 0.28 56.97
N SER A 6 -33.76 -0.36 57.48
CA SER A 6 -32.41 0.16 57.65
C SER A 6 -31.71 0.25 56.28
N ARG A 7 -31.24 1.43 55.91
CA ARG A 7 -30.32 1.62 54.75
C ARG A 7 -28.90 1.60 55.23
N HIS A 8 -28.14 0.59 54.82
CA HIS A 8 -26.67 0.56 54.94
C HIS A 8 -26.09 1.12 53.64
N GLY A 9 -25.49 2.28 53.72
CA GLY A 9 -24.71 2.89 52.63
C GLY A 9 -23.29 2.32 52.66
N PHE A 10 -22.87 1.65 51.62
CA PHE A 10 -21.49 1.24 51.42
C PHE A 10 -20.75 2.38 50.69
N ALA A 11 -19.86 3.08 51.39
CA ALA A 11 -18.97 4.05 50.82
C ALA A 11 -17.78 3.35 50.13
N MET A 12 -17.73 3.34 48.80
CA MET A 12 -16.55 2.92 48.07
C MET A 12 -15.49 4.03 48.07
N GLY A 13 -14.42 3.79 48.87
CA GLY A 13 -13.24 4.65 48.86
C GLY A 13 -12.50 4.56 47.53
N LYS A 14 -12.36 5.68 46.84
CA LYS A 14 -11.50 5.79 45.66
C LYS A 14 -10.03 5.82 46.10
N SER A 15 -9.35 4.69 46.06
CA SER A 15 -7.89 4.64 46.21
C SER A 15 -7.22 5.13 44.91
N THR A 16 -6.79 6.37 44.91
CA THR A 16 -5.95 6.93 43.83
C THR A 16 -4.51 6.47 44.07
N ILE A 17 -4.07 5.48 43.29
CA ILE A 17 -2.66 5.07 43.28
C ILE A 17 -1.86 6.14 42.51
N ILE A 18 -1.18 7.00 43.24
CA ILE A 18 -0.24 7.97 42.66
C ILE A 18 1.09 7.25 42.44
N LEU A 19 1.34 6.80 41.21
CA LEU A 19 2.65 6.33 40.77
C LEU A 19 3.59 7.53 40.74
N ARG A 20 4.41 7.71 41.77
CA ARG A 20 5.52 8.66 41.77
C ARG A 20 6.63 8.10 40.87
N PHE A 21 6.74 8.62 39.66
CA PHE A 21 7.93 8.44 38.84
C PHE A 21 9.09 9.20 39.48
N CYS A 22 10.10 8.49 40.00
CA CYS A 22 11.35 9.11 40.42
C CYS A 22 12.00 9.82 39.21
N ARG A 23 12.07 11.13 39.24
CA ARG A 23 12.88 11.91 38.27
C ARG A 23 14.34 11.75 38.65
N PRO A 24 15.24 11.48 37.68
CA PRO A 24 16.67 11.55 37.95
C PRO A 24 17.09 13.00 38.28
N PRO A 25 18.07 13.19 39.12
CA PRO A 25 18.44 14.50 39.66
C PRO A 25 18.94 15.52 38.63
N ASP A 26 19.29 15.11 37.40
CA ASP A 26 19.83 15.98 36.35
C ASP A 26 18.74 16.52 35.37
N GLY A 27 17.47 16.24 35.60
CA GLY A 27 16.37 16.75 34.78
C GLY A 27 16.33 16.22 33.34
N ARG A 28 17.28 15.39 32.92
CA ARG A 28 17.31 14.82 31.57
C ARG A 28 16.39 13.63 31.49
N ARG A 29 15.38 13.68 30.60
CA ARG A 29 14.59 12.50 30.25
C ARG A 29 15.54 11.48 29.61
N PRO A 30 15.55 10.21 30.06
CA PRO A 30 16.30 9.19 29.36
C PRO A 30 15.79 9.11 27.93
N THR A 31 16.62 9.52 26.98
CA THR A 31 16.34 9.29 25.56
C THR A 31 16.35 7.79 25.36
N LYS A 32 15.21 7.20 25.03
CA LYS A 32 15.15 5.77 24.65
C LYS A 32 16.21 5.57 23.56
N PRO A 33 17.08 4.56 23.66
CA PRO A 33 18.05 4.29 22.61
C PRO A 33 17.30 4.13 21.32
N LYS A 34 17.64 4.93 20.29
CA LYS A 34 17.06 4.79 18.95
C LYS A 34 17.38 3.36 18.50
N LYS A 35 16.37 2.51 18.44
CA LYS A 35 16.49 1.15 17.93
C LYS A 35 17.15 1.26 16.56
N LYS A 36 18.35 0.68 16.38
CA LYS A 36 19.05 0.69 15.09
C LYS A 36 18.15 -0.01 14.08
N VAL A 37 17.51 0.75 13.20
CA VAL A 37 16.61 0.21 12.17
C VAL A 37 17.46 -0.68 11.28
N ARG A 38 17.07 -1.95 11.15
CA ARG A 38 17.74 -2.87 10.22
C ARG A 38 17.53 -2.35 8.81
N LYS A 39 18.60 -2.05 8.11
CA LYS A 39 18.54 -1.59 6.72
C LYS A 39 17.98 -2.72 5.84
N THR A 40 16.85 -2.47 5.21
CA THR A 40 16.13 -3.42 4.35
C THR A 40 16.35 -3.04 2.90
N LYS A 41 16.65 -4.00 2.03
CA LYS A 41 16.72 -3.82 0.57
C LYS A 41 15.35 -4.04 -0.04
N VAL A 42 14.75 -2.99 -0.61
CA VAL A 42 13.37 -2.98 -1.11
C VAL A 42 13.33 -2.69 -2.60
N LEU A 43 12.71 -3.55 -3.37
CA LEU A 43 12.31 -3.24 -4.73
C LEU A 43 10.85 -2.81 -4.76
N VAL A 44 10.57 -1.65 -5.34
CA VAL A 44 9.21 -1.19 -5.65
C VAL A 44 9.01 -1.29 -7.16
N ALA A 45 8.38 -2.36 -7.60
CA ALA A 45 8.20 -2.70 -9.00
C ALA A 45 6.94 -2.06 -9.60
N CYS A 46 7.01 -1.61 -10.84
CA CYS A 46 5.96 -0.88 -11.55
C CYS A 46 5.58 0.43 -10.84
N GLU A 47 6.59 1.18 -10.38
CA GLU A 47 6.40 2.47 -9.71
C GLU A 47 7.24 3.58 -10.35
N GLU A 48 6.65 4.32 -11.28
CA GLU A 48 7.27 5.52 -11.86
C GLU A 48 7.22 6.72 -10.90
N SER A 49 6.23 6.76 -10.00
CA SER A 49 6.00 7.90 -9.09
C SER A 49 7.01 8.00 -7.95
N GLN A 50 7.68 6.92 -7.62
CA GLN A 50 8.63 6.81 -6.51
C GLN A 50 8.02 7.14 -5.12
N THR A 51 6.70 7.13 -4.98
CA THR A 51 6.02 7.50 -3.73
C THR A 51 6.36 6.53 -2.61
N VAL A 52 6.30 5.23 -2.89
CA VAL A 52 6.63 4.17 -1.90
C VAL A 52 8.14 4.09 -1.72
N CYS A 53 8.91 4.14 -2.82
CA CYS A 53 10.37 4.14 -2.77
C CYS A 53 10.90 5.26 -1.85
N LYS A 54 10.43 6.51 -2.02
CA LYS A 54 10.81 7.65 -1.17
C LYS A 54 10.46 7.41 0.30
N ALA A 55 9.27 6.90 0.60
CA ALA A 55 8.86 6.64 1.97
C ALA A 55 9.79 5.65 2.68
N PHE A 56 10.26 4.61 1.99
CA PHE A 56 11.26 3.68 2.54
C PHE A 56 12.64 4.33 2.68
N ARG A 57 13.07 5.16 1.71
CA ARG A 57 14.35 5.91 1.77
C ARG A 57 14.38 6.89 2.94
N GLU A 58 13.30 7.62 3.19
CA GLU A 58 13.14 8.55 4.32
C GLU A 58 13.31 7.85 5.67
N ARG A 59 13.05 6.55 5.75
CA ARG A 59 13.26 5.73 6.94
C ARG A 59 14.64 5.04 6.99
N GLY A 60 15.52 5.35 6.03
CA GLY A 60 16.89 4.85 5.98
C GLY A 60 17.06 3.48 5.33
N HIS A 61 16.02 2.94 4.68
CA HIS A 61 16.11 1.69 3.92
C HIS A 61 16.78 1.89 2.57
N GLU A 62 17.29 0.83 1.98
CA GLU A 62 17.82 0.80 0.63
C GLU A 62 16.72 0.40 -0.35
N ALA A 63 15.97 1.39 -0.84
CA ALA A 63 14.83 1.17 -1.72
C ALA A 63 15.11 1.66 -3.14
N TYR A 64 14.68 0.89 -4.13
CA TYR A 64 14.74 1.24 -5.55
C TYR A 64 13.37 1.06 -6.17
N SER A 65 12.95 2.02 -6.99
CA SER A 65 11.80 1.89 -7.87
C SER A 65 12.21 1.28 -9.20
N CYS A 66 11.31 0.56 -9.85
CA CYS A 66 11.51 0.04 -11.19
C CYS A 66 10.24 0.23 -12.02
N ASP A 67 10.38 0.80 -13.20
CA ASP A 67 9.30 0.90 -14.19
C ASP A 67 9.91 0.98 -15.61
N ILE A 68 9.10 0.69 -16.63
CA ILE A 68 9.45 0.92 -18.03
C ILE A 68 9.36 2.40 -18.43
N GLN A 69 8.80 3.24 -17.58
CA GLN A 69 8.70 4.68 -17.71
C GLN A 69 9.75 5.37 -16.83
N GLU A 70 10.18 6.56 -17.27
CA GLU A 70 11.03 7.42 -16.45
C GLU A 70 10.31 7.87 -15.17
N PRO A 71 11.05 8.07 -14.06
CA PRO A 71 10.48 8.40 -12.78
C PRO A 71 9.95 9.84 -12.76
N SER A 72 8.73 10.03 -12.27
CA SER A 72 8.19 11.36 -11.98
C SER A 72 8.49 11.83 -10.54
N GLY A 73 9.13 10.99 -9.73
CA GLY A 73 9.47 11.28 -8.34
C GLY A 73 10.72 12.14 -8.15
N GLY A 74 11.52 12.38 -9.20
CA GLY A 74 12.68 13.27 -9.19
C GLY A 74 13.99 12.64 -8.72
N HIS A 75 14.07 11.31 -8.55
CA HIS A 75 15.24 10.60 -8.08
C HIS A 75 15.73 9.53 -9.07
N PRO A 76 16.40 9.92 -10.15
CA PRO A 76 16.93 8.97 -11.14
C PRO A 76 17.94 7.99 -10.52
N GLU A 77 18.65 8.39 -9.47
CA GLU A 77 19.61 7.58 -8.71
C GLU A 77 18.96 6.44 -7.91
N TRP A 78 17.64 6.42 -7.80
CA TRP A 78 16.87 5.34 -7.13
C TRP A 78 15.98 4.58 -8.10
N HIS A 79 16.06 4.87 -9.39
CA HIS A 79 15.17 4.30 -10.39
C HIS A 79 15.88 3.37 -11.34
N ILE A 80 15.36 2.15 -11.46
CA ILE A 80 15.77 1.15 -12.45
C ILE A 80 14.81 1.24 -13.62
N LEU A 81 15.27 1.81 -14.74
CA LEU A 81 14.45 1.91 -15.95
C LEU A 81 14.51 0.58 -16.71
N GLY A 82 13.42 -0.19 -16.69
CA GLY A 82 13.38 -1.49 -17.33
C GLY A 82 12.26 -2.42 -16.91
N ASP A 83 12.43 -3.69 -17.22
CA ASP A 83 11.46 -4.74 -16.88
C ASP A 83 11.54 -5.10 -15.39
N ALA A 84 10.40 -5.03 -14.73
CA ALA A 84 10.27 -5.40 -13.32
C ALA A 84 10.61 -6.88 -13.05
N LEU A 85 10.36 -7.79 -13.99
CA LEU A 85 10.72 -9.21 -13.84
C LEU A 85 12.22 -9.45 -13.90
N GLU A 86 12.97 -8.61 -14.61
CA GLU A 86 14.44 -8.63 -14.56
C GLU A 86 14.94 -8.04 -13.24
N ALA A 87 14.42 -6.87 -12.84
CA ALA A 87 14.83 -6.19 -11.61
C ALA A 87 14.58 -7.05 -10.37
N VAL A 88 13.51 -7.84 -10.33
CA VAL A 88 13.16 -8.68 -9.17
C VAL A 88 14.17 -9.80 -8.91
N ARG A 89 14.96 -10.18 -9.90
CA ARG A 89 16.04 -11.19 -9.73
C ARG A 89 17.15 -10.72 -8.82
N GLY A 90 17.30 -9.39 -8.65
CA GLY A 90 18.38 -8.80 -7.86
C GLY A 90 19.74 -8.90 -8.54
N GLY A 91 20.80 -9.11 -7.76
CA GLY A 91 22.18 -9.06 -8.25
C GLY A 91 22.66 -7.64 -8.48
N ILE A 92 23.32 -7.37 -9.60
CA ILE A 92 23.79 -6.04 -9.97
C ILE A 92 22.67 -5.33 -10.75
N VAL A 93 22.15 -4.23 -10.21
CA VAL A 93 21.16 -3.37 -10.86
C VAL A 93 21.78 -2.04 -11.27
N ARG A 94 21.30 -1.45 -12.38
CA ARG A 94 21.73 -0.15 -12.87
C ARG A 94 20.61 0.85 -12.72
N THR A 95 20.90 1.98 -12.10
CA THR A 95 19.98 3.10 -11.96
C THR A 95 20.11 4.10 -13.12
N MET A 96 19.12 4.98 -13.28
CA MET A 96 19.08 5.92 -14.41
C MET A 96 20.22 6.95 -14.40
N ASP A 97 20.81 7.24 -13.26
CA ASP A 97 22.02 8.08 -13.17
C ASP A 97 23.31 7.37 -13.68
N GLY A 98 23.15 6.11 -14.14
CA GLY A 98 24.22 5.30 -14.71
C GLY A 98 25.02 4.50 -13.69
N GLN A 99 24.76 4.66 -12.38
CA GLN A 99 25.43 3.89 -11.33
C GLN A 99 24.94 2.44 -11.27
N THR A 100 25.81 1.58 -10.79
CA THR A 100 25.49 0.17 -10.56
C THR A 100 25.54 -0.13 -9.06
N HIS A 101 24.57 -0.94 -8.61
CA HIS A 101 24.42 -1.32 -7.21
C HIS A 101 24.32 -2.83 -7.10
N ASP A 102 25.14 -3.44 -6.25
CA ASP A 102 24.98 -4.86 -5.90
C ASP A 102 23.95 -4.97 -4.78
N VAL A 103 22.72 -5.29 -5.18
CA VAL A 103 21.64 -5.50 -4.22
C VAL A 103 21.59 -6.96 -3.73
N GLY A 104 22.28 -7.87 -4.38
CA GLY A 104 22.19 -9.30 -4.10
C GLY A 104 20.74 -9.79 -4.20
N LYS A 105 20.17 -10.31 -3.11
CA LYS A 105 18.74 -10.62 -3.03
C LYS A 105 17.96 -9.48 -2.38
N TRP A 106 16.76 -9.23 -2.87
CA TRP A 106 15.83 -8.31 -2.26
C TRP A 106 15.27 -8.88 -0.95
N ASP A 107 15.22 -8.07 0.10
CA ASP A 107 14.54 -8.41 1.36
C ASP A 107 13.02 -8.27 1.23
N MET A 108 12.56 -7.38 0.34
CA MET A 108 11.14 -7.07 0.13
C MET A 108 10.88 -6.65 -1.32
N LEU A 109 9.79 -7.16 -1.86
CA LEU A 109 9.19 -6.72 -3.11
C LEU A 109 7.84 -6.07 -2.82
N ILE A 110 7.66 -4.83 -3.24
CA ILE A 110 6.37 -4.17 -3.33
C ILE A 110 6.09 -3.95 -4.82
N ALA A 111 4.91 -4.30 -5.31
CA ALA A 111 4.63 -4.21 -6.73
C ALA A 111 3.25 -3.61 -7.04
N HIS A 112 3.18 -2.79 -8.08
CA HIS A 112 1.96 -2.14 -8.59
C HIS A 112 1.69 -2.55 -10.05
N PRO A 113 1.48 -3.85 -10.33
CA PRO A 113 1.34 -4.32 -11.72
C PRO A 113 0.16 -3.67 -12.43
N PRO A 114 0.25 -3.44 -13.77
CA PRO A 114 -0.79 -2.78 -14.54
C PRO A 114 -2.17 -3.43 -14.37
N CYS A 115 -3.14 -2.64 -13.88
CA CYS A 115 -4.49 -3.13 -13.53
C CYS A 115 -5.48 -3.10 -14.70
N THR A 116 -5.13 -2.51 -15.85
CA THR A 116 -6.03 -2.23 -16.99
C THR A 116 -6.83 -3.43 -17.45
N TYR A 117 -6.23 -4.61 -17.43
CA TYR A 117 -6.84 -5.85 -17.92
C TYR A 117 -7.33 -6.75 -16.80
N LEU A 118 -6.86 -6.57 -15.56
CA LEU A 118 -7.15 -7.46 -14.43
C LEU A 118 -8.25 -6.94 -13.51
N SER A 119 -8.42 -5.61 -13.44
CA SER A 119 -9.45 -5.01 -12.58
C SER A 119 -10.86 -5.42 -13.00
N ASN A 120 -11.81 -5.38 -12.06
CA ASN A 120 -13.22 -5.67 -12.35
C ASN A 120 -13.77 -4.74 -13.46
N ALA A 121 -13.41 -3.46 -13.46
CA ALA A 121 -13.76 -2.52 -14.51
C ALA A 121 -13.17 -2.91 -15.88
N GLY A 122 -11.94 -3.45 -15.90
CA GLY A 122 -11.29 -3.98 -17.10
C GLY A 122 -11.93 -5.26 -17.62
N ALA A 123 -12.35 -6.16 -16.71
CA ALA A 123 -12.98 -7.42 -17.00
C ALA A 123 -14.34 -7.26 -17.71
N ASN A 124 -15.10 -6.23 -17.35
CA ASN A 124 -16.40 -5.94 -17.98
C ASN A 124 -16.30 -5.67 -19.49
N ARG A 125 -15.11 -5.30 -19.97
CA ARG A 125 -14.83 -5.06 -21.39
C ARG A 125 -14.33 -6.30 -22.14
N LEU A 126 -14.20 -7.44 -21.47
CA LEU A 126 -13.81 -8.70 -22.12
C LEU A 126 -14.93 -9.32 -22.94
N ARG A 127 -16.16 -8.94 -22.64
CA ARG A 127 -17.33 -9.35 -23.41
C ARG A 127 -18.17 -8.11 -23.71
N ILE A 128 -18.38 -7.84 -25.01
CA ILE A 128 -19.19 -6.72 -25.49
C ILE A 128 -20.36 -7.33 -26.27
N LYS A 129 -21.61 -7.00 -25.89
CA LYS A 129 -22.83 -7.55 -26.50
C LYS A 129 -22.79 -9.10 -26.65
N GLY A 130 -22.31 -9.79 -25.61
CA GLY A 130 -22.19 -11.24 -25.61
C GLY A 130 -20.94 -11.81 -26.30
N ILE A 131 -20.21 -11.02 -27.09
CA ILE A 131 -19.05 -11.46 -27.88
C ILE A 131 -17.74 -11.28 -27.08
N ILE A 132 -16.95 -12.34 -26.99
CA ILE A 132 -15.65 -12.31 -26.34
C ILE A 132 -14.65 -11.53 -27.21
N GLN A 133 -13.98 -10.55 -26.60
CA GLN A 133 -12.93 -9.75 -27.23
C GLN A 133 -11.59 -10.51 -27.17
N LYS A 134 -11.27 -11.29 -28.21
CA LYS A 134 -10.12 -12.21 -28.24
C LYS A 134 -8.81 -11.54 -27.92
N GLU A 135 -8.50 -10.39 -28.56
CA GLU A 135 -7.25 -9.65 -28.32
C GLU A 135 -7.15 -9.10 -26.89
N ARG A 136 -8.27 -8.62 -26.36
CA ARG A 136 -8.31 -8.16 -24.97
C ARG A 136 -8.12 -9.32 -23.99
N MET A 137 -8.65 -10.49 -24.28
CA MET A 137 -8.45 -11.70 -23.48
C MET A 137 -6.98 -12.14 -23.51
N LYS A 138 -6.31 -12.07 -24.68
CA LYS A 138 -4.87 -12.35 -24.80
C LYS A 138 -4.03 -11.40 -23.91
N LYS A 139 -4.34 -10.09 -23.96
CA LYS A 139 -3.70 -9.09 -23.10
C LYS A 139 -3.97 -9.35 -21.60
N ALA A 140 -5.18 -9.74 -21.23
CA ALA A 140 -5.52 -10.09 -19.86
C ALA A 140 -4.78 -11.33 -19.36
N ARG A 141 -4.58 -12.36 -20.22
CA ARG A 141 -3.78 -13.54 -19.88
C ARG A 141 -2.31 -13.17 -19.64
N ARG A 142 -1.73 -12.29 -20.46
CA ARG A 142 -0.35 -11.78 -20.26
C ARG A 142 -0.23 -10.99 -18.96
N ALA A 143 -1.19 -10.10 -18.68
CA ALA A 143 -1.21 -9.33 -17.43
C ALA A 143 -1.35 -10.26 -16.20
N LYS A 144 -2.15 -11.32 -16.29
CA LYS A 144 -2.23 -12.35 -15.25
C LYS A 144 -0.90 -13.07 -15.04
N ALA A 145 -0.25 -13.49 -16.12
CA ALA A 145 1.05 -14.16 -16.02
C ALA A 145 2.11 -13.27 -15.37
N PHE A 146 2.15 -11.99 -15.73
CA PHE A 146 3.03 -10.99 -15.12
C PHE A 146 2.74 -10.81 -13.61
N PHE A 147 1.46 -10.69 -13.24
CA PHE A 147 1.06 -10.61 -11.83
C PHE A 147 1.52 -11.83 -11.04
N LEU A 148 1.30 -13.03 -11.58
CA LEU A 148 1.69 -14.27 -10.91
C LEU A 148 3.21 -14.41 -10.80
N ALA A 149 3.96 -13.99 -11.80
CA ALA A 149 5.43 -14.00 -11.75
C ALA A 149 5.97 -13.10 -10.62
N LEU A 150 5.37 -11.93 -10.40
CA LEU A 150 5.70 -11.06 -9.26
C LEU A 150 5.26 -11.68 -7.93
N TRP A 151 4.09 -12.34 -7.89
CA TRP A 151 3.59 -13.00 -6.69
C TRP A 151 4.46 -14.18 -6.25
N GLU A 152 5.00 -14.93 -7.21
CA GLU A 152 5.82 -16.13 -7.01
C GLU A 152 7.32 -15.81 -6.94
N ALA A 153 7.71 -14.54 -7.00
CA ALA A 153 9.10 -14.11 -6.97
C ALA A 153 9.86 -14.68 -5.77
N ASP A 154 11.15 -15.04 -5.98
CA ASP A 154 12.07 -15.48 -4.90
C ASP A 154 12.46 -14.30 -4.00
N CYS A 155 11.50 -13.85 -3.21
CA CYS A 155 11.66 -12.78 -2.23
C CYS A 155 10.90 -13.16 -0.96
N PRO A 156 11.50 -13.03 0.24
CA PRO A 156 10.88 -13.49 1.48
C PRO A 156 9.64 -12.67 1.85
N ARG A 157 9.56 -11.41 1.43
CA ARG A 157 8.46 -10.49 1.73
C ARG A 157 7.92 -9.89 0.44
N VAL A 158 6.65 -10.17 0.12
CA VAL A 158 5.99 -9.69 -1.09
C VAL A 158 4.68 -9.01 -0.75
N ALA A 159 4.48 -7.80 -1.28
CA ALA A 159 3.22 -7.08 -1.24
C ALA A 159 2.85 -6.62 -2.64
N ILE A 160 1.71 -7.07 -3.17
CA ILE A 160 1.20 -6.60 -4.47
C ILE A 160 -0.05 -5.77 -4.24
N GLU A 161 -0.09 -4.61 -4.85
CA GLU A 161 -1.23 -3.69 -4.84
C GLU A 161 -1.95 -3.74 -6.18
N ASN A 162 -3.26 -3.94 -6.17
CA ASN A 162 -4.10 -3.84 -7.36
C ASN A 162 -5.55 -3.49 -6.97
N PRO A 163 -6.36 -2.87 -7.84
CA PRO A 163 -7.80 -2.76 -7.62
C PRO A 163 -8.48 -4.11 -7.55
N ILE A 164 -9.75 -4.14 -7.09
CA ILE A 164 -10.55 -5.36 -7.05
C ILE A 164 -10.50 -6.06 -8.42
N PRO A 165 -9.99 -7.32 -8.46
CA PRO A 165 -9.84 -8.04 -9.73
C PRO A 165 -11.18 -8.55 -10.25
N GLY A 166 -11.28 -8.67 -11.57
CA GLY A 166 -12.39 -9.36 -12.20
C GLY A 166 -12.36 -10.86 -11.90
N LYS A 167 -13.46 -11.42 -11.42
CA LYS A 167 -13.58 -12.85 -11.06
C LYS A 167 -13.14 -13.81 -12.17
N ILE A 168 -13.33 -13.42 -13.45
CA ILE A 168 -12.93 -14.19 -14.62
C ILE A 168 -11.43 -14.48 -14.68
N HIS A 169 -10.59 -13.62 -14.08
CA HIS A 169 -9.14 -13.79 -14.11
C HIS A 169 -8.64 -14.86 -13.14
N ARG A 170 -9.46 -15.23 -12.14
CA ARG A 170 -9.08 -16.25 -11.14
C ARG A 170 -7.69 -15.98 -10.56
N LEU A 171 -7.43 -14.73 -10.14
CA LEU A 171 -6.24 -14.41 -9.37
C LEU A 171 -6.33 -15.05 -7.97
N PRO A 172 -5.21 -15.28 -7.28
CA PRO A 172 -5.23 -15.65 -5.88
C PRO A 172 -6.11 -14.70 -5.06
N ARG A 173 -6.65 -15.17 -3.94
CA ARG A 173 -7.43 -14.31 -3.05
C ARG A 173 -6.50 -13.25 -2.44
N TYR A 174 -6.89 -11.98 -2.51
CA TYR A 174 -6.17 -10.91 -1.81
C TYR A 174 -6.32 -11.08 -0.29
N THR A 175 -5.29 -10.65 0.43
CA THR A 175 -5.22 -10.76 1.89
C THR A 175 -6.06 -9.68 2.57
N GLN A 176 -6.07 -8.47 2.00
CA GLN A 176 -6.64 -7.29 2.64
C GLN A 176 -7.18 -6.29 1.61
N ILE A 177 -8.17 -5.51 2.02
CA ILE A 177 -8.60 -4.28 1.33
C ILE A 177 -8.22 -3.09 2.19
N VAL A 178 -7.65 -2.08 1.56
CA VAL A 178 -7.32 -0.80 2.18
C VAL A 178 -7.93 0.37 1.41
N GLN A 179 -8.03 1.51 2.10
CA GLN A 179 -8.52 2.77 1.55
C GLN A 179 -7.57 3.90 1.94
N PRO A 180 -7.35 4.93 1.10
CA PRO A 180 -6.49 6.06 1.43
C PRO A 180 -6.87 6.78 2.74
N TYR A 181 -8.18 6.91 3.02
CA TYR A 181 -8.66 7.56 4.25
C TYR A 181 -8.25 6.84 5.55
N MET A 182 -7.79 5.59 5.46
CA MET A 182 -7.22 4.86 6.60
C MET A 182 -5.81 5.34 6.96
N PHE A 183 -5.20 6.16 6.11
CA PHE A 183 -3.83 6.61 6.21
C PHE A 183 -3.67 8.14 6.12
N GLY A 184 -4.76 8.88 6.34
CA GLY A 184 -4.76 10.35 6.38
C GLY A 184 -4.99 11.04 5.03
N ASP A 185 -5.23 10.29 3.95
CA ASP A 185 -5.58 10.86 2.65
C ASP A 185 -7.11 10.79 2.48
N PRO A 186 -7.85 11.93 2.38
CA PRO A 186 -9.33 11.95 2.50
C PRO A 186 -10.05 11.43 1.24
N TRP A 187 -9.59 10.29 0.70
CA TRP A 187 -10.12 9.72 -0.53
C TRP A 187 -10.55 8.27 -0.38
N MET A 188 -11.55 7.87 -1.17
CA MET A 188 -11.91 6.47 -1.38
C MET A 188 -11.31 5.98 -2.70
N LYS A 189 -10.39 5.01 -2.62
CA LYS A 189 -9.83 4.23 -3.73
C LYS A 189 -9.63 2.82 -3.22
N THR A 190 -10.61 1.95 -3.45
CA THR A 190 -10.55 0.55 -2.99
C THR A 190 -9.36 -0.15 -3.61
N THR A 191 -8.44 -0.57 -2.76
CA THR A 191 -7.17 -1.17 -3.12
C THR A 191 -7.05 -2.53 -2.42
N CYS A 192 -6.77 -3.57 -3.19
CA CYS A 192 -6.52 -4.91 -2.68
C CYS A 192 -5.01 -5.13 -2.51
N LEU A 193 -4.63 -5.76 -1.42
CA LEU A 193 -3.26 -6.17 -1.12
C LEU A 193 -3.17 -7.69 -1.08
N TRP A 194 -2.21 -8.24 -1.82
CA TRP A 194 -1.75 -9.62 -1.71
C TRP A 194 -0.46 -9.60 -0.93
N LEU A 195 -0.45 -10.23 0.24
CA LEU A 195 0.64 -10.15 1.20
C LEU A 195 1.22 -11.54 1.46
N ARG A 196 2.54 -11.66 1.37
CA ARG A 196 3.32 -12.84 1.72
C ARG A 196 4.56 -12.41 2.50
N GLY A 197 4.75 -12.99 3.69
CA GLY A 197 5.89 -12.65 4.56
C GLY A 197 5.84 -11.26 5.20
N VAL A 198 4.74 -10.51 5.03
CA VAL A 198 4.46 -9.23 5.68
C VAL A 198 3.11 -9.26 6.38
N PRO A 199 2.94 -8.55 7.51
CA PRO A 199 1.66 -8.46 8.19
C PRO A 199 0.65 -7.61 7.41
N PRO A 200 -0.66 -7.75 7.67
CA PRO A 200 -1.66 -6.80 7.21
C PRO A 200 -1.30 -5.37 7.58
N LEU A 201 -1.63 -4.42 6.71
CA LEU A 201 -1.37 -3.01 6.92
C LEU A 201 -2.45 -2.39 7.82
N PHE A 202 -2.07 -1.88 8.99
CA PHE A 202 -2.99 -1.24 9.92
C PHE A 202 -3.15 0.24 9.59
N ALA A 203 -4.37 0.75 9.82
CA ALA A 203 -4.67 2.17 9.70
C ALA A 203 -3.78 2.98 10.65
N THR A 204 -3.21 4.09 10.16
CA THR A 204 -2.36 4.98 10.97
C THR A 204 -3.08 6.25 11.37
N VAL A 205 -3.82 6.87 10.43
CA VAL A 205 -4.58 8.09 10.64
C VAL A 205 -5.91 7.95 9.92
N LEU A 206 -6.98 7.73 10.68
CA LEU A 206 -8.33 7.71 10.11
C LEU A 206 -8.81 9.13 9.86
N CYS A 207 -9.22 9.43 8.63
CA CYS A 207 -9.88 10.68 8.29
C CYS A 207 -11.22 10.43 7.60
N VAL A 208 -12.09 11.43 7.62
CA VAL A 208 -13.37 11.37 6.92
C VAL A 208 -13.11 11.52 5.42
N PRO A 209 -13.58 10.58 4.57
CA PRO A 209 -13.37 10.72 3.14
C PRO A 209 -14.21 11.85 2.56
N GLU A 210 -13.59 12.76 1.83
CA GLU A 210 -14.24 13.87 1.13
C GLU A 210 -14.86 13.42 -0.19
N GLY A 211 -14.35 12.34 -0.80
CA GLY A 211 -14.83 11.86 -2.08
C GLY A 211 -14.18 10.58 -2.58
N LYS A 212 -14.51 10.22 -3.82
CA LYS A 212 -13.87 9.13 -4.55
C LYS A 212 -12.73 9.68 -5.39
N TRP A 213 -11.58 9.02 -5.34
CA TRP A 213 -10.42 9.39 -6.16
C TRP A 213 -10.66 9.13 -7.66
N VAL A 214 -11.43 8.10 -7.98
CA VAL A 214 -11.69 7.66 -9.35
C VAL A 214 -13.18 7.67 -9.62
N GLU A 215 -13.59 8.30 -10.73
CA GLU A 215 -14.93 8.09 -11.27
C GLU A 215 -15.11 6.62 -11.67
N THR A 216 -16.01 5.94 -11.00
CA THR A 216 -16.54 4.70 -11.52
C THR A 216 -17.61 5.06 -12.55
N THR A 217 -17.29 4.92 -13.84
CA THR A 217 -18.33 4.88 -14.88
C THR A 217 -19.15 3.61 -14.67
N ALA A 218 -20.09 3.67 -13.73
CA ALA A 218 -21.18 2.69 -13.71
C ALA A 218 -22.06 2.99 -14.92
N HIS A 219 -22.21 2.02 -15.82
CA HIS A 219 -23.12 2.11 -16.93
C HIS A 219 -24.49 2.59 -16.44
N GLY A 220 -24.96 3.73 -16.96
CA GLY A 220 -26.38 4.10 -17.04
C GLY A 220 -27.07 4.50 -15.75
N ALA A 221 -26.44 4.63 -14.62
CA ALA A 221 -27.09 5.10 -13.40
C ALA A 221 -26.78 6.57 -13.18
N THR A 222 -27.66 7.45 -13.60
CA THR A 222 -27.84 8.83 -13.12
C THR A 222 -28.26 8.86 -11.65
N ARG A 223 -27.49 8.22 -10.78
CA ARG A 223 -27.59 8.53 -9.34
C ARG A 223 -26.75 9.77 -9.10
N PRO A 224 -27.33 10.84 -8.50
CA PRO A 224 -26.57 12.03 -8.15
C PRO A 224 -25.37 11.55 -7.33
N ASN A 225 -24.17 11.78 -7.86
CA ASN A 225 -22.95 11.31 -7.22
C ASN A 225 -22.76 12.15 -5.96
N LYS A 226 -23.14 11.60 -4.81
CA LYS A 226 -23.10 12.26 -3.51
C LYS A 226 -21.67 12.65 -3.09
N TRP A 227 -20.67 12.19 -3.88
CA TRP A 227 -19.25 12.31 -3.57
C TRP A 227 -18.53 13.10 -4.65
N LYS A 228 -17.76 14.10 -4.23
CA LYS A 228 -16.86 14.83 -5.12
C LYS A 228 -15.84 13.84 -5.74
N THR A 229 -15.57 14.01 -7.02
CA THR A 229 -14.52 13.23 -7.72
C THR A 229 -13.39 14.18 -8.06
N LYS A 230 -12.19 13.95 -7.53
CA LYS A 230 -11.04 14.84 -7.77
C LYS A 230 -10.24 14.45 -9.01
N GLY A 231 -10.25 13.18 -9.40
CA GLY A 231 -9.38 12.69 -10.47
C GLY A 231 -9.90 13.02 -11.86
N LYS A 232 -9.10 13.71 -12.66
CA LYS A 232 -9.21 13.68 -14.12
C LYS A 232 -9.10 12.23 -14.59
N ARG A 233 -9.62 11.90 -15.79
CA ARG A 233 -9.50 10.56 -16.39
C ARG A 233 -8.07 10.17 -16.77
N ASP A 234 -7.07 10.80 -16.16
CA ASP A 234 -5.65 10.50 -16.37
C ASP A 234 -5.28 9.19 -15.70
N ALA A 235 -4.83 8.22 -16.50
CA ALA A 235 -4.42 6.90 -16.03
C ALA A 235 -3.18 6.97 -15.13
N LYS A 236 -2.26 7.89 -15.40
CA LYS A 236 -1.03 8.08 -14.65
C LYS A 236 -1.31 8.58 -13.23
N GLU A 237 -2.14 9.63 -13.08
CA GLU A 237 -2.55 10.11 -11.76
C GLU A 237 -3.36 9.06 -10.98
N ARG A 238 -4.17 8.26 -11.66
CA ARG A 238 -4.98 7.22 -11.03
C ARG A 238 -4.17 6.03 -10.52
N SER A 239 -3.01 5.77 -11.10
CA SER A 239 -2.13 4.65 -10.71
C SER A 239 -1.31 4.96 -9.47
N LYS A 240 -0.99 6.21 -9.19
CA LYS A 240 -0.15 6.61 -8.06
C LYS A 240 -0.65 6.09 -6.73
N THR A 241 0.28 5.63 -5.90
CA THR A 241 0.01 5.29 -4.50
C THR A 241 -0.13 6.55 -3.67
N PHE A 242 -1.02 6.53 -2.69
CA PHE A 242 -1.23 7.67 -1.79
C PHE A 242 -0.06 7.78 -0.79
N PRO A 243 0.41 9.02 -0.50
CA PRO A 243 1.53 9.24 0.41
C PRO A 243 1.32 8.65 1.81
N GLY A 244 0.10 8.71 2.35
CA GLY A 244 -0.23 8.13 3.64
C GLY A 244 -0.07 6.61 3.66
N ALA A 245 -0.56 5.94 2.62
CA ALA A 245 -0.40 4.49 2.47
C ALA A 245 1.08 4.10 2.31
N ALA A 246 1.85 4.85 1.51
CA ALA A 246 3.28 4.63 1.33
C ALA A 246 4.06 4.77 2.66
N ARG A 247 3.77 5.81 3.45
CA ARG A 247 4.36 5.98 4.79
C ARG A 247 4.01 4.82 5.71
N ALA A 248 2.75 4.37 5.72
CA ALA A 248 2.31 3.24 6.53
C ALA A 248 3.03 1.93 6.13
N MET A 249 3.22 1.68 4.82
CA MET A 249 4.01 0.54 4.32
C MET A 249 5.45 0.61 4.83
N ALA A 250 6.11 1.75 4.68
CA ALA A 250 7.50 1.93 5.13
C ALA A 250 7.63 1.81 6.66
N GLU A 251 6.63 2.27 7.41
CA GLU A 251 6.62 2.20 8.86
C GLU A 251 6.40 0.78 9.40
N GLN A 252 5.44 0.07 8.84
CA GLN A 252 5.00 -1.22 9.38
C GLN A 252 5.77 -2.40 8.79
N TRP A 253 6.33 -2.26 7.60
CA TRP A 253 7.05 -3.33 6.90
C TRP A 253 8.57 -3.12 6.82
N GLY A 254 9.05 -1.92 7.09
CA GLY A 254 10.49 -1.60 7.02
C GLY A 254 11.36 -2.31 8.08
N GLY A 255 10.81 -2.75 9.21
CA GLY A 255 11.59 -3.53 10.18
C GLY A 255 11.24 -3.24 11.61
#